data_0bfe49dae78c6b10b5de3124b9bea197
#
_entry.id   0bfe49dae78c6b10b5de3124b9bea197
#
_cell.length_a   1.000
_cell.length_b   1.000
_cell.length_c   1.000
_cell.angle_alpha   90.00
_cell.angle_beta   90.00
_cell.angle_gamma   90.00
#
_symmetry.space_group_name_H-M   'P 1'
#
loop_
_entity.id
_entity.type
_entity.pdbx_description
1 polymer ?
#
loop_
_entity_poly.entity_id
_entity_poly.type
_entity_poly.pdbx_seq_one_letter_code
_entity_poly.pdbx_strand_id
1 'polypeptide(L)'
;MNLDNLIDQWFEDRGIVENGKTMSQAIKTLEETTELIDAINKEDRIELMDAVGDIYVTLRGVCKVEGVDFHDCVDRAYHEIKDRKGYLSANGTF
;
A
#
# COMPACT_ATOMS: atom_id res chain seq x y z
N MET A 1 0.46 -19.16 -8.88
CA MET A 1 0.82 -17.96 -9.61
C MET A 1 1.02 -16.82 -8.61
N ASN A 2 2.09 -16.03 -8.77
CA ASN A 2 2.44 -14.97 -7.81
C ASN A 2 1.55 -13.75 -8.01
N LEU A 3 0.82 -13.34 -6.98
CA LEU A 3 -0.10 -12.20 -7.04
C LEU A 3 0.64 -10.88 -7.33
N ASP A 4 1.85 -10.71 -6.78
CA ASP A 4 2.63 -9.51 -7.02
C ASP A 4 2.95 -9.34 -8.51
N ASN A 5 3.33 -10.42 -9.18
CA ASN A 5 3.61 -10.39 -10.61
C ASN A 5 2.34 -10.09 -11.42
N LEU A 6 1.20 -10.64 -11.00
CA LEU A 6 -0.07 -10.35 -11.66
C LEU A 6 -0.48 -8.89 -11.51
N ILE A 7 -0.29 -8.32 -10.33
CA ILE A 7 -0.57 -6.90 -10.08
C ILE A 7 0.35 -6.02 -10.92
N ASP A 8 1.64 -6.32 -10.94
CA ASP A 8 2.62 -5.57 -11.73
C ASP A 8 2.28 -5.62 -13.22
N GLN A 9 1.90 -6.79 -13.73
CA GLN A 9 1.48 -6.96 -15.11
C GLN A 9 0.22 -6.15 -15.42
N TRP A 10 -0.72 -6.09 -14.47
CA TRP A 10 -1.93 -5.29 -14.60
C TRP A 10 -1.60 -3.80 -14.85
N PHE A 11 -0.63 -3.25 -14.12
CA PHE A 11 -0.17 -1.88 -14.32
C PHE A 11 0.49 -1.69 -15.68
N GLU A 12 1.34 -2.65 -16.09
CA GLU A 12 2.02 -2.60 -17.39
C GLU A 12 1.04 -2.66 -18.56
N ASP A 13 0.07 -3.56 -18.49
CA ASP A 13 -0.93 -3.76 -19.56
C ASP A 13 -1.77 -2.51 -19.81
N ARG A 14 -1.94 -1.67 -18.81
CA ARG A 14 -2.73 -0.44 -18.90
C ARG A 14 -1.90 0.79 -19.21
N GLY A 15 -0.60 0.62 -19.44
CA GLY A 15 0.29 1.71 -19.76
C GLY A 15 0.58 2.66 -18.60
N ILE A 16 0.24 2.26 -17.37
CA ILE A 16 0.42 3.09 -16.19
C ILE A 16 1.92 3.26 -15.88
N VAL A 17 2.72 2.22 -16.12
CA VAL A 17 4.16 2.26 -15.86
C VAL A 17 4.85 3.29 -16.75
N GLU A 18 4.47 3.36 -18.02
CA GLU A 18 5.10 4.28 -19.00
C GLU A 18 4.54 5.70 -18.92
N ASN A 19 3.25 5.84 -18.65
CA ASN A 19 2.53 7.11 -18.78
C ASN A 19 1.99 7.63 -17.45
N GLY A 20 2.02 6.82 -16.39
CA GLY A 20 1.52 7.21 -15.08
C GLY A 20 2.44 8.17 -14.37
N LYS A 21 1.87 8.82 -13.35
CA LYS A 21 2.62 9.74 -12.49
C LYS A 21 2.65 9.18 -11.09
N THR A 22 3.82 9.21 -10.48
CA THR A 22 4.02 8.77 -9.09
C THR A 22 3.04 9.43 -8.14
N MET A 23 2.88 10.75 -8.26
CA MET A 23 1.96 11.51 -7.40
C MET A 23 0.52 11.01 -7.53
N SER A 24 0.08 10.67 -8.73
CA SER A 24 -1.29 10.16 -8.93
C SER A 24 -1.52 8.84 -8.20
N GLN A 25 -0.52 7.95 -8.21
CA GLN A 25 -0.60 6.67 -7.48
C GLN A 25 -0.55 6.89 -5.96
N ALA A 26 0.25 7.85 -5.50
CA ALA A 26 0.31 8.19 -4.08
C ALA A 26 -1.02 8.77 -3.58
N ILE A 27 -1.68 9.60 -4.39
CA ILE A 27 -3.01 10.13 -4.06
C ILE A 27 -4.04 9.00 -3.99
N LYS A 28 -3.96 8.01 -4.88
CA LYS A 28 -4.80 6.80 -4.80
C LYS A 28 -4.62 6.08 -3.47
N THR A 29 -3.39 5.97 -2.99
CA THR A 29 -3.12 5.35 -1.68
C THR A 29 -3.85 6.11 -0.56
N LEU A 30 -3.85 7.43 -0.61
CA LEU A 30 -4.57 8.25 0.37
C LEU A 30 -6.08 8.01 0.31
N GLU A 31 -6.65 7.94 -0.89
CA GLU A 31 -8.08 7.63 -1.09
C GLU A 31 -8.44 6.28 -0.48
N GLU A 32 -7.64 5.24 -0.75
CA GLU A 32 -7.87 3.89 -0.23
C GLU A 32 -7.70 3.84 1.30
N THR A 33 -6.79 4.63 1.86
CA THR A 33 -6.62 4.74 3.31
C THR A 33 -7.86 5.35 3.96
N THR A 34 -8.48 6.32 3.30
CA THR A 34 -9.73 6.93 3.76
C THR A 34 -10.87 5.88 3.76
N GLU A 35 -10.94 5.04 2.74
CA GLU A 35 -11.91 3.97 2.68
C GLU A 35 -11.68 2.91 3.78
N LEU A 36 -10.42 2.63 4.11
CA LEU A 36 -10.09 1.74 5.22
C LEU A 36 -10.62 2.28 6.55
N ILE A 37 -10.42 3.57 6.82
CA ILE A 37 -10.91 4.21 8.04
C ILE A 37 -12.43 4.14 8.10
N ASP A 38 -13.09 4.39 6.98
CA ASP A 38 -14.55 4.32 6.89
C ASP A 38 -15.07 2.90 7.15
N ALA A 39 -14.41 1.89 6.58
CA ALA A 39 -14.75 0.49 6.82
C ALA A 39 -14.61 0.09 8.30
N ILE A 40 -13.57 0.58 8.97
CA ILE A 40 -13.37 0.36 10.40
C ILE A 40 -14.50 0.99 11.21
N ASN A 41 -14.87 2.23 10.88
CA ASN A 41 -15.94 2.95 11.57
C ASN A 41 -17.31 2.27 11.39
N LYS A 42 -17.54 1.66 10.23
CA LYS A 42 -18.76 0.93 9.94
C LYS A 42 -18.76 -0.51 10.47
N GLU A 43 -17.62 -0.95 10.98
CA GLU A 43 -17.44 -2.35 11.39
C GLU A 43 -17.69 -3.34 10.24
N ASP A 44 -17.39 -2.94 9.01
CA ASP A 44 -17.53 -3.75 7.80
C ASP A 44 -16.22 -4.48 7.51
N ARG A 45 -16.18 -5.76 7.93
CA ARG A 45 -14.96 -6.55 7.80
C ARG A 45 -14.57 -6.84 6.35
N ILE A 46 -15.55 -7.03 5.47
CA ILE A 46 -15.29 -7.32 4.06
C ILE A 46 -14.71 -6.08 3.38
N GLU A 47 -15.32 -4.91 3.61
CA GLU A 47 -14.77 -3.65 3.09
C GLU A 47 -13.39 -3.33 3.65
N LEU A 48 -13.13 -3.68 4.92
CA LEU A 48 -11.80 -3.53 5.51
C LEU A 48 -10.77 -4.36 4.75
N MET A 49 -11.09 -5.62 4.47
CA MET A 49 -10.19 -6.51 3.72
C MET A 49 -9.93 -5.99 2.32
N ASP A 50 -10.98 -5.53 1.64
CA ASP A 50 -10.85 -4.94 0.30
C ASP A 50 -9.95 -3.71 0.32
N ALA A 51 -10.15 -2.83 1.30
CA ALA A 51 -9.35 -1.61 1.44
C ALA A 51 -7.87 -1.91 1.70
N VAL A 52 -7.57 -2.88 2.56
CA VAL A 52 -6.17 -3.29 2.80
C VAL A 52 -5.52 -3.76 1.50
N GLY A 53 -6.22 -4.61 0.73
CA GLY A 53 -5.72 -5.08 -0.55
C GLY A 53 -5.53 -3.95 -1.56
N ASP A 54 -6.48 -3.02 -1.62
CA ASP A 54 -6.41 -1.88 -2.51
C ASP A 54 -5.23 -0.95 -2.18
N ILE A 55 -4.95 -0.74 -0.90
CA ILE A 55 -3.78 0.03 -0.47
C ILE A 55 -2.50 -0.64 -0.96
N TYR A 56 -2.39 -1.97 -0.80
CA TYR A 56 -1.24 -2.73 -1.28
C TYR A 56 -1.05 -2.55 -2.78
N VAL A 57 -2.12 -2.65 -3.55
CA VAL A 57 -2.08 -2.48 -5.02
C VAL A 57 -1.57 -1.08 -5.40
N THR A 58 -2.08 -0.03 -4.75
CA THR A 58 -1.63 1.33 -5.05
C THR A 58 -0.17 1.56 -4.70
N LEU A 59 0.33 0.97 -3.62
CA LEU A 59 1.74 1.05 -3.24
C LEU A 59 2.64 0.35 -4.27
N ARG A 60 2.21 -0.80 -4.77
CA ARG A 60 2.93 -1.46 -5.87
C ARG A 60 2.95 -0.58 -7.12
N GLY A 61 1.84 0.12 -7.38
CA GLY A 61 1.76 1.08 -8.49
C GLY A 61 2.78 2.21 -8.38
N VAL A 62 2.92 2.78 -7.18
CA VAL A 62 3.96 3.79 -6.91
C VAL A 62 5.34 3.25 -7.25
N CYS A 63 5.65 2.05 -6.78
CA CYS A 63 6.94 1.41 -7.01
C CYS A 63 7.20 1.13 -8.49
N LYS A 64 6.18 0.67 -9.22
CA LYS A 64 6.30 0.41 -10.66
C LYS A 64 6.59 1.69 -11.45
N VAL A 65 5.88 2.77 -11.15
CA VAL A 65 6.10 4.05 -11.84
C VAL A 65 7.48 4.62 -11.52
N GLU A 66 7.92 4.50 -10.26
CA GLU A 66 9.24 4.99 -9.82
C GLU A 66 10.40 4.07 -10.21
N GLY A 67 10.12 2.85 -10.62
CA GLY A 67 11.17 1.88 -10.95
C GLY A 67 11.91 1.35 -9.73
N VAL A 68 11.24 1.26 -8.57
CA VAL A 68 11.82 0.67 -7.37
C VAL A 68 11.13 -0.66 -7.06
N ASP A 69 11.87 -1.57 -6.41
CA ASP A 69 11.33 -2.85 -5.99
C ASP A 69 10.54 -2.68 -4.70
N PHE A 70 9.29 -3.15 -4.69
CA PHE A 70 8.41 -3.03 -3.52
C PHE A 70 9.00 -3.72 -2.28
N HIS A 71 9.56 -4.91 -2.44
CA HIS A 71 10.10 -5.67 -1.31
C HIS A 71 11.38 -5.06 -0.76
N ASP A 72 12.14 -4.32 -1.56
CA ASP A 72 13.26 -3.53 -1.06
C ASP A 72 12.75 -2.42 -0.13
N CYS A 73 11.62 -1.81 -0.45
CA CYS A 73 11.00 -0.81 0.43
C CYS A 73 10.58 -1.42 1.76
N VAL A 74 9.96 -2.61 1.72
CA VAL A 74 9.54 -3.34 2.93
C VAL A 74 10.75 -3.73 3.78
N ASP A 75 11.81 -4.20 3.14
CA ASP A 75 13.05 -4.57 3.81
C ASP A 75 13.66 -3.38 4.56
N ARG A 76 13.72 -2.23 3.91
CA ARG A 76 14.20 -1.00 4.55
C ARG A 76 13.36 -0.63 5.78
N ALA A 77 12.04 -0.71 5.64
CA ALA A 77 11.12 -0.40 6.74
C ALA A 77 11.33 -1.35 7.92
N TYR A 78 11.48 -2.64 7.66
CA TYR A 78 11.73 -3.62 8.71
C TYR A 78 13.03 -3.33 9.45
N HIS A 79 14.11 -3.01 8.73
CA HIS A 79 15.41 -2.68 9.36
C HIS A 79 15.33 -1.43 10.23
N GLU A 80 14.44 -0.50 9.92
CA GLU A 80 14.18 0.66 10.78
C GLU A 80 13.46 0.29 12.08
N ILE A 81 12.43 -0.57 11.99
CA ILE A 81 11.56 -0.85 13.15
C ILE A 81 12.05 -1.97 14.05
N LYS A 82 12.85 -2.92 13.54
CA LYS A 82 13.21 -4.14 14.25
C LYS A 82 13.85 -3.89 15.62
N ASP A 83 14.63 -2.82 15.77
CA ASP A 83 15.31 -2.47 17.00
C ASP A 83 14.66 -1.28 17.71
N ARG A 84 13.52 -0.81 17.23
CA ARG A 84 12.81 0.32 17.81
C ARG A 84 12.24 -0.06 19.17
N LYS A 85 12.52 0.78 20.16
CA LYS A 85 11.99 0.63 21.52
C LYS A 85 10.95 1.70 21.77
N GLY A 86 9.91 1.34 22.49
CA GLY A 86 8.84 2.25 22.79
C GLY A 86 7.77 1.55 23.62
N TYR A 87 6.61 2.13 23.69
CA TYR A 87 5.47 1.56 24.39
C TYR A 87 4.17 1.94 23.68
N LEU A 88 3.16 1.12 23.90
CA LEU A 88 1.84 1.38 23.39
C LEU A 88 1.21 2.52 24.18
N SER A 89 0.74 3.56 23.49
CA SER A 89 0.08 4.68 24.15
C SER A 89 -1.36 4.33 24.55
N ALA A 90 -1.98 5.20 25.37
CA ALA A 90 -3.35 4.98 25.85
C ALA A 90 -4.37 4.90 24.70
N ASN A 91 -4.11 5.55 23.58
CA ASN A 91 -4.99 5.49 22.41
C ASN A 91 -4.66 4.35 21.42
N GLY A 92 -3.78 3.43 21.81
CA GLY A 92 -3.44 2.27 21.01
C GLY A 92 -2.38 2.51 19.93
N THR A 93 -1.61 3.58 20.03
CA THR A 93 -0.51 3.88 19.08
C THR A 93 0.84 3.58 19.73
N PHE A 94 1.69 2.92 18.96
CA PHE A 94 3.06 2.65 19.38
C PHE A 94 3.97 3.84 19.09
#